data_c86460a73a15d0786ea2a2d17d5dbd7c
#
_entry.id   c86460a73a15d0786ea2a2d17d5dbd7c
#
_cell.length_a   1.000
_cell.length_b   1.000
_cell.length_c   1.000
_cell.angle_alpha   90.00
_cell.angle_beta   90.00
_cell.angle_gamma   90.00
#
_symmetry.space_group_name_H-M   'P 1'
#
loop_
_entity.id
_entity.type
_entity.pdbx_description
1 polymer ?
#
loop_
_entity_poly.entity_id
_entity_poly.type
_entity_poly.pdbx_seq_one_letter_code
_entity_poly.pdbx_strand_id
1 'polypeptide(L)'
;GLGDVYKRQVPMTMKRLLEYDTLTNEAADFIRILVEAGCNIIVSGGTSSGKTSFLNALADYIPRKERVIIIEDSAELQLFGIPNLVQMETRNANVEGRGEIGIGDLIKSSLRMRPDRILVGEVRDGKAAIMLLNAFNTGHYGESTIHANSAEDTISRLETLVLTGANIPLDAAKRQIVSAIDYIVYLGRLKDGRRKVLEISEVYKDDEGNIELNQIFEYEADKGLVRCGSPQRMSKFEMAGFNKDELFGI
;
A
#
# COMPACT_ATOMS: atom_id res chain seq x y z
N GLY A 1 35.15 -6.91 -24.77
CA GLY A 1 34.46 -6.18 -23.73
C GLY A 1 33.01 -6.52 -23.76
N LEU A 2 32.54 -7.35 -22.84
CA LEU A 2 31.12 -7.63 -22.65
C LEU A 2 30.49 -6.40 -21.97
N GLY A 3 29.85 -5.55 -22.77
CA GLY A 3 28.99 -4.54 -22.25
C GLY A 3 27.71 -5.22 -21.74
N ASP A 4 27.57 -5.36 -20.44
CA ASP A 4 26.29 -5.67 -19.83
C ASP A 4 25.33 -4.52 -20.17
N VAL A 5 24.51 -4.77 -21.16
CA VAL A 5 23.34 -3.96 -21.43
C VAL A 5 22.36 -4.26 -20.29
N TYR A 6 22.47 -3.50 -19.20
CA TYR A 6 21.38 -3.36 -18.25
C TYR A 6 20.19 -2.85 -19.07
N LYS A 7 19.32 -3.77 -19.50
CA LYS A 7 17.98 -3.39 -19.92
C LYS A 7 17.37 -2.71 -18.70
N ARG A 8 17.35 -1.38 -18.69
CA ARG A 8 16.50 -0.63 -17.77
C ARG A 8 15.11 -1.22 -17.92
N GLN A 9 14.68 -1.99 -16.95
CA GLN A 9 13.30 -2.48 -16.94
C GLN A 9 12.44 -1.23 -16.93
N VAL A 10 11.62 -1.07 -17.96
CA VAL A 10 10.66 0.04 -18.01
C VAL A 10 9.73 -0.16 -16.81
N PRO A 11 9.63 0.83 -15.91
CA PRO A 11 8.80 0.69 -14.72
C PRO A 11 7.38 0.27 -15.05
N MET A 12 6.77 -0.47 -14.14
CA MET A 12 5.37 -0.83 -14.27
C MET A 12 4.52 0.42 -14.04
N THR A 13 3.66 0.71 -15.01
CA THR A 13 2.67 1.80 -14.95
C THR A 13 1.27 1.20 -14.83
N MET A 14 0.29 1.99 -14.40
CA MET A 14 -1.10 1.54 -14.37
C MET A 14 -1.60 1.14 -15.75
N LYS A 15 -1.23 1.89 -16.80
CA LYS A 15 -1.54 1.54 -18.18
C LYS A 15 -1.07 0.11 -18.54
N ARG A 16 0.16 -0.25 -18.17
CA ARG A 16 0.69 -1.60 -18.43
C ARG A 16 -0.01 -2.68 -17.61
N LEU A 17 -0.42 -2.38 -16.37
CA LEU A 17 -1.22 -3.32 -15.58
C LEU A 17 -2.58 -3.59 -16.23
N LEU A 18 -3.20 -2.58 -16.82
CA LEU A 18 -4.43 -2.72 -17.62
C LEU A 18 -4.18 -3.53 -18.91
N GLU A 19 -3.10 -3.26 -19.64
CA GLU A 19 -2.72 -4.03 -20.84
C GLU A 19 -2.45 -5.50 -20.52
N TYR A 20 -1.94 -5.83 -19.32
CA TYR A 20 -1.77 -7.20 -18.84
C TYR A 20 -3.03 -7.77 -18.18
N ASP A 21 -4.13 -7.03 -18.22
CA ASP A 21 -5.39 -7.43 -17.61
C ASP A 21 -5.20 -7.82 -16.11
N THR A 22 -4.31 -7.10 -15.41
CA THR A 22 -4.08 -7.31 -13.97
C THR A 22 -5.27 -6.84 -13.14
N LEU A 23 -5.95 -5.80 -13.61
CA LEU A 23 -7.20 -5.25 -13.06
C LEU A 23 -8.04 -4.64 -14.17
N THR A 24 -9.30 -4.32 -13.88
CA THR A 24 -10.23 -3.66 -14.81
C THR A 24 -10.05 -2.15 -14.80
N ASN A 25 -10.54 -1.46 -15.86
CA ASN A 25 -10.54 0.01 -15.90
C ASN A 25 -11.32 0.61 -14.72
N GLU A 26 -12.48 0.05 -14.37
CA GLU A 26 -13.29 0.51 -13.25
C GLU A 26 -12.50 0.43 -11.92
N ALA A 27 -11.81 -0.68 -11.67
CA ALA A 27 -10.96 -0.81 -10.49
C ALA A 27 -9.77 0.16 -10.50
N ALA A 28 -9.17 0.43 -11.67
CA ALA A 28 -8.09 1.39 -11.81
C ALA A 28 -8.55 2.82 -11.54
N ASP A 29 -9.75 3.21 -12.01
CA ASP A 29 -10.35 4.50 -11.72
C ASP A 29 -10.68 4.64 -10.23
N PHE A 30 -11.22 3.60 -9.61
CA PHE A 30 -11.44 3.59 -8.18
C PHE A 30 -10.14 3.76 -7.38
N ILE A 31 -9.08 3.01 -7.74
CA ILE A 31 -7.76 3.14 -7.11
C ILE A 31 -7.19 4.55 -7.31
N ARG A 32 -7.38 5.17 -8.48
CA ARG A 32 -6.99 6.56 -8.72
C ARG A 32 -7.64 7.49 -7.71
N ILE A 33 -8.94 7.35 -7.51
CA ILE A 33 -9.68 8.14 -6.51
C ILE A 33 -9.15 7.90 -5.10
N LEU A 34 -8.83 6.65 -4.72
CA LEU A 34 -8.24 6.34 -3.41
C LEU A 34 -6.92 7.10 -3.19
N VAL A 35 -6.03 7.07 -4.18
CA VAL A 35 -4.71 7.73 -4.10
C VAL A 35 -4.89 9.25 -4.04
N GLU A 36 -5.71 9.84 -4.91
CA GLU A 36 -5.97 11.28 -4.96
C GLU A 36 -6.67 11.79 -3.69
N ALA A 37 -7.54 10.98 -3.08
CA ALA A 37 -8.20 11.30 -1.81
C ALA A 37 -7.31 11.12 -0.58
N GLY A 38 -6.08 10.65 -0.74
CA GLY A 38 -5.15 10.42 0.37
C GLY A 38 -5.55 9.24 1.26
N CYS A 39 -6.16 8.20 0.70
CA CYS A 39 -6.40 6.96 1.40
C CYS A 39 -5.09 6.21 1.64
N ASN A 40 -4.96 5.60 2.82
CA ASN A 40 -3.83 4.77 3.15
C ASN A 40 -4.08 3.33 2.66
N ILE A 41 -3.21 2.85 1.77
CA ILE A 41 -3.41 1.58 1.06
C ILE A 41 -2.32 0.58 1.43
N ILE A 42 -2.72 -0.61 1.82
CA ILE A 42 -1.82 -1.75 1.96
C ILE A 42 -2.00 -2.68 0.76
N VAL A 43 -0.93 -2.87 0.01
CA VAL A 43 -0.87 -3.83 -1.11
C VAL A 43 -0.34 -5.15 -0.57
N SER A 44 -1.15 -6.19 -0.57
CA SER A 44 -0.78 -7.48 -0.03
C SER A 44 -0.74 -8.58 -1.09
N GLY A 45 -0.12 -9.70 -0.75
CA GLY A 45 -0.01 -10.85 -1.63
C GLY A 45 1.23 -11.70 -1.36
N GLY A 46 1.26 -12.88 -1.92
CA GLY A 46 2.38 -13.82 -1.80
C GLY A 46 3.66 -13.32 -2.48
N THR A 47 4.71 -14.13 -2.37
CA THR A 47 5.98 -13.86 -3.07
C THR A 47 5.75 -13.83 -4.58
N SER A 48 6.36 -12.87 -5.26
CA SER A 48 6.26 -12.69 -6.72
C SER A 48 4.83 -12.44 -7.24
N SER A 49 3.87 -12.03 -6.40
CA SER A 49 2.52 -11.64 -6.83
C SER A 49 2.47 -10.29 -7.57
N GLY A 50 3.54 -9.50 -7.49
CA GLY A 50 3.65 -8.21 -8.18
C GLY A 50 3.39 -6.98 -7.31
N LYS A 51 3.44 -7.11 -5.96
CA LYS A 51 3.20 -6.00 -5.01
C LYS A 51 4.04 -4.76 -5.30
N THR A 52 5.36 -4.90 -5.40
CA THR A 52 6.27 -3.78 -5.70
C THR A 52 5.95 -3.13 -7.06
N SER A 53 5.65 -3.96 -8.07
CA SER A 53 5.23 -3.47 -9.39
C SER A 53 3.91 -2.71 -9.33
N PHE A 54 2.96 -3.17 -8.52
CA PHE A 54 1.68 -2.51 -8.31
C PHE A 54 1.84 -1.21 -7.53
N LEU A 55 2.62 -1.23 -6.45
CA LEU A 55 2.96 -0.02 -5.68
C LEU A 55 3.63 1.03 -6.58
N ASN A 56 4.50 0.60 -7.49
CA ASN A 56 5.10 1.50 -8.47
C ASN A 56 4.07 2.12 -9.43
N ALA A 57 3.07 1.33 -9.86
CA ALA A 57 2.01 1.81 -10.73
C ALA A 57 1.03 2.78 -10.03
N LEU A 58 0.83 2.66 -8.72
CA LEU A 58 0.03 3.63 -7.93
C LEU A 58 0.61 5.04 -8.00
N ALA A 59 1.92 5.16 -8.17
CA ALA A 59 2.60 6.44 -8.27
C ALA A 59 2.15 7.29 -9.47
N ASP A 60 1.58 6.68 -10.51
CA ASP A 60 1.01 7.42 -11.65
C ASP A 60 -0.14 8.36 -11.21
N TYR A 61 -0.80 8.04 -10.10
CA TYR A 61 -1.94 8.76 -9.55
C TYR A 61 -1.60 9.74 -8.42
N ILE A 62 -0.34 9.75 -7.95
CA ILE A 62 0.08 10.66 -6.88
C ILE A 62 0.05 12.10 -7.41
N PRO A 63 -0.62 13.04 -6.71
CA PRO A 63 -0.64 14.44 -7.08
C PRO A 63 0.79 15.03 -7.13
N ARG A 64 1.15 15.67 -8.24
CA ARG A 64 2.52 16.17 -8.48
C ARG A 64 2.99 17.26 -7.52
N LYS A 65 2.07 17.88 -6.80
CA LYS A 65 2.36 18.89 -5.76
C LYS A 65 2.84 18.28 -4.44
N GLU A 66 2.62 16.97 -4.25
CA GLU A 66 2.99 16.29 -3.02
C GLU A 66 4.51 16.12 -2.88
N ARG A 67 4.98 16.25 -1.64
CA ARG A 67 6.30 15.80 -1.24
C ARG A 67 6.23 14.33 -0.87
N VAL A 68 6.86 13.48 -1.67
CA VAL A 68 6.84 12.02 -1.52
C VAL A 68 8.16 11.54 -0.96
N ILE A 69 8.11 10.69 0.07
CA ILE A 69 9.28 9.99 0.59
C ILE A 69 9.10 8.50 0.38
N ILE A 70 10.06 7.88 -0.29
CA ILE A 70 10.16 6.43 -0.47
C ILE A 70 11.13 5.88 0.55
N ILE A 71 10.76 4.76 1.17
CA ILE A 71 11.59 4.04 2.15
C ILE A 71 11.61 2.56 1.77
N GLU A 72 12.80 2.00 1.50
CA GLU A 72 12.98 0.63 1.02
C GLU A 72 14.20 -0.04 1.66
N ASP A 73 14.24 -1.38 1.62
CA ASP A 73 15.44 -2.14 1.96
C ASP A 73 16.52 -2.02 0.88
N SER A 74 16.09 -2.01 -0.37
CA SER A 74 16.90 -1.73 -1.56
C SER A 74 16.02 -1.03 -2.60
N ALA A 75 16.59 -0.13 -3.38
CA ALA A 75 15.86 0.69 -4.33
C ALA A 75 15.26 -0.16 -5.47
N GLU A 76 13.97 -0.47 -5.36
CA GLU A 76 13.17 -1.16 -6.38
C GLU A 76 12.15 -0.23 -7.04
N LEU A 77 11.60 0.74 -6.27
CA LEU A 77 10.60 1.68 -6.74
C LEU A 77 11.25 2.76 -7.61
N GLN A 78 10.66 2.99 -8.77
CA GLN A 78 11.13 3.99 -9.74
C GLN A 78 9.96 4.92 -10.09
N LEU A 79 9.78 5.97 -9.30
CA LEU A 79 8.71 6.94 -9.50
C LEU A 79 9.16 8.04 -10.47
N PHE A 80 8.42 8.21 -11.55
CA PHE A 80 8.70 9.24 -12.54
C PHE A 80 7.72 10.40 -12.44
N GLY A 81 8.25 11.59 -12.68
CA GLY A 81 7.44 12.80 -12.76
C GLY A 81 6.93 13.35 -11.43
N ILE A 82 7.50 12.93 -10.29
CA ILE A 82 7.27 13.51 -8.97
C ILE A 82 8.42 14.50 -8.68
N PRO A 83 8.15 15.82 -8.71
CA PRO A 83 9.23 16.83 -8.61
C PRO A 83 9.89 16.87 -7.22
N ASN A 84 9.15 16.56 -6.17
CA ASN A 84 9.63 16.61 -4.78
C ASN A 84 9.69 15.21 -4.18
N LEU A 85 10.64 14.41 -4.66
CA LEU A 85 10.87 13.03 -4.28
C LEU A 85 12.13 12.89 -3.44
N VAL A 86 12.03 12.16 -2.32
CA VAL A 86 13.16 11.72 -1.50
C VAL A 86 13.14 10.20 -1.43
N GLN A 87 14.27 9.56 -1.65
CA GLN A 87 14.45 8.11 -1.53
C GLN A 87 15.40 7.81 -0.38
N MET A 88 15.02 6.87 0.46
CA MET A 88 15.79 6.43 1.63
C MET A 88 15.89 4.92 1.61
N GLU A 89 17.11 4.42 1.78
CA GLU A 89 17.39 2.98 1.85
C GLU A 89 17.90 2.60 3.23
N THR A 90 17.57 1.38 3.66
CA THR A 90 18.08 0.82 4.91
C THR A 90 19.60 0.63 4.82
N ARG A 91 20.21 0.54 5.97
CA ARG A 91 21.63 0.19 6.08
C ARG A 91 21.79 -0.98 7.03
N ASN A 92 22.37 -2.05 6.56
CA ASN A 92 22.73 -3.20 7.38
C ASN A 92 23.80 -2.81 8.42
N ALA A 93 23.82 -3.52 9.55
CA ALA A 93 24.88 -3.42 10.52
C ALA A 93 26.25 -3.72 9.88
N ASN A 94 27.30 -3.06 10.37
CA ASN A 94 28.66 -3.39 9.97
C ASN A 94 29.10 -4.75 10.58
N VAL A 95 30.32 -5.18 10.29
CA VAL A 95 30.89 -6.43 10.78
C VAL A 95 30.95 -6.53 12.31
N GLU A 96 30.89 -5.41 13.02
CA GLU A 96 30.83 -5.32 14.48
C GLU A 96 29.40 -5.31 15.02
N GLY A 97 28.36 -5.45 14.17
CA GLY A 97 26.96 -5.42 14.56
C GLY A 97 26.44 -4.00 14.88
N ARG A 98 27.10 -2.94 14.40
CA ARG A 98 26.75 -1.56 14.68
C ARG A 98 26.29 -0.79 13.44
N GLY A 99 25.50 0.26 13.67
CA GLY A 99 25.14 1.23 12.64
C GLY A 99 24.03 0.75 11.72
N GLU A 100 23.24 -0.23 12.10
CA GLU A 100 22.01 -0.61 11.42
C GLU A 100 21.00 0.56 11.42
N ILE A 101 20.35 0.75 10.29
CA ILE A 101 19.23 1.68 10.12
C ILE A 101 18.13 0.93 9.40
N GLY A 102 17.07 0.55 10.11
CA GLY A 102 15.94 -0.20 9.57
C GLY A 102 14.83 0.71 9.05
N ILE A 103 13.84 0.10 8.40
CA ILE A 103 12.64 0.78 7.86
C ILE A 103 11.97 1.67 8.92
N GLY A 104 11.77 1.15 10.14
CA GLY A 104 11.13 1.93 11.22
C GLY A 104 11.90 3.19 11.63
N ASP A 105 13.24 3.17 11.57
CA ASP A 105 14.07 4.35 11.84
C ASP A 105 13.95 5.40 10.74
N LEU A 106 13.88 4.95 9.49
CA LEU A 106 13.71 5.81 8.34
C LEU A 106 12.31 6.45 8.33
N ILE A 107 11.25 5.69 8.63
CA ILE A 107 9.90 6.25 8.78
C ILE A 107 9.90 7.34 9.86
N LYS A 108 10.44 7.04 11.04
CA LYS A 108 10.53 8.04 12.13
C LYS A 108 11.26 9.31 11.71
N SER A 109 12.33 9.17 10.93
CA SER A 109 13.12 10.30 10.44
C SER A 109 12.36 11.10 9.38
N SER A 110 11.64 10.39 8.48
CA SER A 110 10.86 11.00 7.40
C SER A 110 9.76 11.94 7.91
N LEU A 111 9.14 11.64 9.05
CA LEU A 111 8.09 12.50 9.67
C LEU A 111 8.57 13.93 9.98
N ARG A 112 9.90 14.13 10.13
CA ARG A 112 10.50 15.45 10.32
C ARG A 112 10.87 16.17 9.01
N MET A 113 10.67 15.50 7.88
CA MET A 113 10.98 16.04 6.56
C MET A 113 9.76 16.70 5.88
N ARG A 114 8.63 16.81 6.60
CA ARG A 114 7.35 17.36 6.13
C ARG A 114 6.85 16.63 4.87
N PRO A 115 6.73 15.31 4.90
CA PRO A 115 6.15 14.56 3.78
C PRO A 115 4.64 14.82 3.69
N ASP A 116 4.11 14.87 2.47
CA ASP A 116 2.67 14.71 2.25
C ASP A 116 2.34 13.22 2.17
N ARG A 117 3.23 12.44 1.53
CA ARG A 117 3.06 11.00 1.31
C ARG A 117 4.31 10.21 1.63
N ILE A 118 4.12 9.03 2.23
CA ILE A 118 5.20 8.09 2.55
C ILE A 118 4.90 6.75 1.88
N LEU A 119 5.81 6.31 1.00
CA LEU A 119 5.79 5.00 0.38
C LEU A 119 6.79 4.09 1.08
N VAL A 120 6.33 2.97 1.62
CA VAL A 120 7.21 1.97 2.24
C VAL A 120 7.19 0.72 1.39
N GLY A 121 8.35 0.34 0.87
CA GLY A 121 8.50 -0.81 -0.03
C GLY A 121 7.88 -2.06 0.54
N GLU A 122 8.19 -2.40 1.80
CA GLU A 122 7.57 -3.52 2.49
C GLU A 122 7.69 -3.39 4.02
N VAL A 123 6.62 -3.80 4.73
CA VAL A 123 6.60 -3.92 6.19
C VAL A 123 6.84 -5.39 6.58
N ARG A 124 7.99 -5.66 7.22
CA ARG A 124 8.40 -7.02 7.61
C ARG A 124 8.56 -7.24 9.10
N ASP A 125 8.71 -6.18 9.86
CA ASP A 125 8.95 -6.24 11.31
C ASP A 125 8.02 -5.32 12.10
N GLY A 126 7.95 -5.55 13.40
CA GLY A 126 7.04 -4.83 14.29
C GLY A 126 7.37 -3.34 14.44
N LYS A 127 8.65 -2.96 14.40
CA LYS A 127 9.05 -1.55 14.51
C LYS A 127 8.60 -0.76 13.29
N ALA A 128 8.77 -1.34 12.09
CA ALA A 128 8.30 -0.75 10.84
C ALA A 128 6.77 -0.63 10.84
N ALA A 129 6.05 -1.69 11.26
CA ALA A 129 4.58 -1.68 11.33
C ALA A 129 4.07 -0.57 12.25
N ILE A 130 4.59 -0.45 13.46
CA ILE A 130 4.18 0.59 14.43
C ILE A 130 4.48 1.99 13.89
N MET A 131 5.66 2.21 13.32
CA MET A 131 6.04 3.52 12.80
C MET A 131 5.18 3.90 11.58
N LEU A 132 4.83 2.95 10.70
CA LEU A 132 3.92 3.18 9.58
C LEU A 132 2.52 3.56 10.06
N LEU A 133 1.93 2.78 10.98
CA LEU A 133 0.61 3.07 11.54
C LEU A 133 0.59 4.43 12.25
N ASN A 134 1.65 4.78 12.98
CA ASN A 134 1.77 6.09 13.61
C ASN A 134 1.83 7.22 12.56
N ALA A 135 2.58 7.04 11.48
CA ALA A 135 2.64 8.01 10.39
C ALA A 135 1.25 8.26 9.80
N PHE A 136 0.52 7.20 9.48
CA PHE A 136 -0.82 7.28 8.92
C PHE A 136 -1.84 7.89 9.89
N ASN A 137 -1.77 7.54 11.18
CA ASN A 137 -2.62 8.10 12.23
C ASN A 137 -2.32 9.58 12.56
N THR A 138 -1.17 10.10 12.12
CA THR A 138 -0.79 11.50 12.32
C THR A 138 -1.01 12.38 11.08
N GLY A 139 -1.76 11.87 10.10
CA GLY A 139 -2.24 12.64 8.95
C GLY A 139 -1.35 12.59 7.71
N HIS A 140 -0.37 11.67 7.67
CA HIS A 140 0.40 11.43 6.46
C HIS A 140 -0.32 10.39 5.61
N TYR A 141 -0.39 10.63 4.30
CA TYR A 141 -0.90 9.65 3.34
C TYR A 141 0.18 8.63 3.01
N GLY A 142 -0.22 7.45 2.55
CA GLY A 142 0.78 6.55 2.06
C GLY A 142 0.30 5.16 1.67
N GLU A 143 1.24 4.47 1.07
CA GLU A 143 1.07 3.12 0.57
C GLU A 143 2.25 2.25 1.02
N SER A 144 1.96 0.99 1.27
CA SER A 144 2.99 0.02 1.62
C SER A 144 2.63 -1.36 1.13
N THR A 145 3.61 -2.28 1.14
CA THR A 145 3.33 -3.67 0.86
C THR A 145 3.54 -4.56 2.09
N ILE A 146 2.85 -5.69 2.12
CA ILE A 146 3.01 -6.73 3.13
C ILE A 146 2.81 -8.12 2.51
N HIS A 147 3.52 -9.11 2.99
CA HIS A 147 3.25 -10.51 2.62
C HIS A 147 2.06 -11.06 3.40
N ALA A 148 1.02 -11.47 2.66
CA ALA A 148 -0.17 -12.11 3.19
C ALA A 148 -0.83 -12.99 2.11
N ASN A 149 -1.73 -13.90 2.51
CA ASN A 149 -2.38 -14.86 1.60
C ASN A 149 -3.85 -14.49 1.30
N SER A 150 -4.38 -13.47 1.93
CA SER A 150 -5.70 -12.86 1.69
C SER A 150 -5.75 -11.45 2.29
N ALA A 151 -6.86 -10.73 2.11
CA ALA A 151 -7.08 -9.45 2.77
C ALA A 151 -7.23 -9.63 4.29
N GLU A 152 -7.94 -10.68 4.77
CA GLU A 152 -8.05 -10.99 6.20
C GLU A 152 -6.71 -11.38 6.81
N ASP A 153 -5.90 -12.20 6.08
CA ASP A 153 -4.56 -12.57 6.53
C ASP A 153 -3.65 -11.32 6.65
N THR A 154 -3.89 -10.30 5.83
CA THR A 154 -3.21 -9.00 5.92
C THR A 154 -3.44 -8.34 7.26
N ILE A 155 -4.68 -8.30 7.76
CA ILE A 155 -5.01 -7.76 9.08
C ILE A 155 -4.33 -8.59 10.18
N SER A 156 -4.48 -9.91 10.15
CA SER A 156 -3.87 -10.83 11.12
C SER A 156 -2.33 -10.69 11.16
N ARG A 157 -1.73 -10.49 10.01
CA ARG A 157 -0.29 -10.26 9.88
C ARG A 157 0.12 -8.92 10.49
N LEU A 158 -0.64 -7.86 10.25
CA LEU A 158 -0.40 -6.55 10.86
C LEU A 158 -0.55 -6.59 12.38
N GLU A 159 -1.59 -7.26 12.91
CA GLU A 159 -1.77 -7.47 14.34
C GLU A 159 -0.54 -8.16 14.96
N THR A 160 -0.09 -9.25 14.33
CA THR A 160 1.11 -9.97 14.79
C THR A 160 2.35 -9.08 14.80
N LEU A 161 2.59 -8.30 13.73
CA LEU A 161 3.73 -7.40 13.66
C LEU A 161 3.66 -6.32 14.74
N VAL A 162 2.49 -5.70 14.93
CA VAL A 162 2.31 -4.67 15.96
C VAL A 162 2.56 -5.23 17.35
N LEU A 163 2.02 -6.40 17.68
CA LEU A 163 2.18 -7.05 18.99
C LEU A 163 3.62 -7.51 19.23
N THR A 164 4.38 -7.86 18.20
CA THR A 164 5.81 -8.19 18.34
C THR A 164 6.69 -6.96 18.48
N GLY A 165 6.24 -5.81 17.99
CA GLY A 165 7.00 -4.56 18.03
C GLY A 165 6.69 -3.66 19.23
N ALA A 166 5.57 -3.87 19.92
CA ALA A 166 5.19 -3.10 21.11
C ALA A 166 4.46 -3.97 22.14
N ASN A 167 4.67 -3.66 23.40
CA ASN A 167 3.94 -4.29 24.49
C ASN A 167 2.60 -3.56 24.72
N ILE A 168 1.63 -3.83 23.85
CA ILE A 168 0.27 -3.26 23.92
C ILE A 168 -0.78 -4.38 23.86
N PRO A 169 -1.97 -4.18 24.43
CA PRO A 169 -3.09 -5.12 24.27
C PRO A 169 -3.53 -5.26 22.83
N LEU A 170 -4.05 -6.43 22.44
CA LEU A 170 -4.58 -6.71 21.09
C LEU A 170 -5.62 -5.67 20.65
N ASP A 171 -6.53 -5.28 21.54
CA ASP A 171 -7.56 -4.28 21.21
C ASP A 171 -6.96 -2.89 20.91
N ALA A 172 -5.83 -2.56 21.49
CA ALA A 172 -5.12 -1.33 21.16
C ALA A 172 -4.45 -1.43 19.79
N ALA A 173 -3.87 -2.59 19.47
CA ALA A 173 -3.32 -2.87 18.13
C ALA A 173 -4.41 -2.79 17.05
N LYS A 174 -5.56 -3.42 17.27
CA LYS A 174 -6.72 -3.36 16.36
C LYS A 174 -7.17 -1.93 16.12
N ARG A 175 -7.33 -1.13 17.17
CA ARG A 175 -7.70 0.29 17.04
C ARG A 175 -6.70 1.10 16.22
N GLN A 176 -5.40 0.85 16.40
CA GLN A 176 -4.37 1.53 15.61
C GLN A 176 -4.44 1.15 14.13
N ILE A 177 -4.64 -0.13 13.82
CA ILE A 177 -4.73 -0.64 12.46
C ILE A 177 -5.93 -0.04 11.73
N VAL A 178 -7.15 -0.16 12.29
CA VAL A 178 -8.37 0.31 11.64
C VAL A 178 -8.44 1.84 11.49
N SER A 179 -7.74 2.57 12.38
CA SER A 179 -7.63 4.03 12.27
C SER A 179 -6.64 4.46 11.18
N ALA A 180 -5.58 3.67 10.97
CA ALA A 180 -4.47 4.01 10.08
C ALA A 180 -4.71 3.57 8.62
N ILE A 181 -5.35 2.41 8.41
CA ILE A 181 -5.48 1.80 7.10
C ILE A 181 -6.90 1.98 6.58
N ASP A 182 -7.02 2.45 5.35
CA ASP A 182 -8.31 2.65 4.70
C ASP A 182 -8.66 1.47 3.77
N TYR A 183 -7.69 1.00 2.97
CA TYR A 183 -7.92 -0.05 1.98
C TYR A 183 -6.79 -1.09 1.94
N ILE A 184 -7.18 -2.30 1.60
CA ILE A 184 -6.29 -3.40 1.26
C ILE A 184 -6.53 -3.75 -0.21
N VAL A 185 -5.45 -3.86 -0.99
CA VAL A 185 -5.45 -4.40 -2.35
C VAL A 185 -4.68 -5.71 -2.34
N TYR A 186 -5.40 -6.82 -2.50
CA TYR A 186 -4.79 -8.15 -2.48
C TYR A 186 -4.48 -8.64 -3.89
N LEU A 187 -3.21 -9.00 -4.11
CA LEU A 187 -2.72 -9.54 -5.37
C LEU A 187 -2.41 -11.03 -5.25
N GLY A 188 -2.86 -11.78 -6.24
CA GLY A 188 -2.55 -13.19 -6.37
C GLY A 188 -1.88 -13.53 -7.69
N ARG A 189 -1.26 -14.70 -7.72
CA ARG A 189 -0.76 -15.34 -8.93
C ARG A 189 -1.65 -16.53 -9.25
N LEU A 190 -2.30 -16.48 -10.41
CA LEU A 190 -3.15 -17.58 -10.89
C LEU A 190 -2.32 -18.79 -11.29
N LYS A 191 -2.97 -19.95 -11.45
CA LYS A 191 -2.33 -21.21 -11.85
C LYS A 191 -1.63 -21.12 -13.20
N ASP A 192 -2.12 -20.28 -14.11
CA ASP A 192 -1.53 -20.01 -15.42
C ASP A 192 -0.33 -19.03 -15.38
N GLY A 193 0.03 -18.56 -14.18
CA GLY A 193 1.14 -17.66 -13.94
C GLY A 193 0.80 -16.18 -14.03
N ARG A 194 -0.40 -15.79 -14.47
CA ARG A 194 -0.85 -14.38 -14.51
C ARG A 194 -0.97 -13.81 -13.10
N ARG A 195 -0.64 -12.53 -12.96
CA ARG A 195 -0.79 -11.76 -11.73
C ARG A 195 -2.04 -10.92 -11.83
N LYS A 196 -2.88 -10.99 -10.82
CA LYS A 196 -4.18 -10.30 -10.79
C LYS A 196 -4.39 -9.60 -9.46
N VAL A 197 -5.11 -8.49 -9.49
CA VAL A 197 -5.81 -8.01 -8.31
C VAL A 197 -6.96 -8.98 -8.07
N LEU A 198 -6.99 -9.60 -6.91
CA LEU A 198 -8.01 -10.57 -6.53
C LEU A 198 -9.08 -9.94 -5.65
N GLU A 199 -8.72 -8.89 -4.91
CA GLU A 199 -9.65 -8.23 -3.99
C GLU A 199 -9.21 -6.79 -3.73
N ILE A 200 -10.18 -5.89 -3.59
CA ILE A 200 -10.01 -4.54 -3.03
C ILE A 200 -11.05 -4.38 -1.94
N SER A 201 -10.58 -4.20 -0.70
CA SER A 201 -11.45 -4.11 0.47
C SER A 201 -11.18 -2.87 1.28
N GLU A 202 -12.23 -2.20 1.73
CA GLU A 202 -12.19 -1.15 2.73
C GLU A 202 -12.04 -1.75 4.12
N VAL A 203 -11.17 -1.18 4.93
CA VAL A 203 -10.98 -1.57 6.34
C VAL A 203 -11.86 -0.69 7.20
N TYR A 204 -12.76 -1.28 7.98
CA TYR A 204 -13.62 -0.53 8.88
C TYR A 204 -13.76 -1.23 10.23
N LYS A 205 -14.44 -0.59 11.14
CA LYS A 205 -14.72 -1.10 12.47
C LYS A 205 -16.23 -1.30 12.62
N ASP A 206 -16.64 -2.49 13.06
CA ASP A 206 -18.02 -2.77 13.42
C ASP A 206 -18.45 -2.05 14.72
N ASP A 207 -19.71 -2.17 15.11
CA ASP A 207 -20.25 -1.55 16.33
C ASP A 207 -19.64 -2.15 17.62
N GLU A 208 -19.10 -3.37 17.56
CA GLU A 208 -18.42 -4.05 18.66
C GLU A 208 -16.94 -3.67 18.77
N GLY A 209 -16.40 -3.01 17.75
CA GLY A 209 -15.01 -2.57 17.70
C GLY A 209 -14.06 -3.54 17.02
N ASN A 210 -14.56 -4.60 16.38
CA ASN A 210 -13.74 -5.52 15.59
C ASN A 210 -13.39 -4.91 14.25
N ILE A 211 -12.25 -5.35 13.68
CA ILE A 211 -11.87 -4.98 12.32
C ILE A 211 -12.65 -5.86 11.36
N GLU A 212 -13.33 -5.21 10.44
CA GLU A 212 -14.08 -5.84 9.35
C GLU A 212 -13.60 -5.34 7.99
N LEU A 213 -13.82 -6.15 6.97
CA LEU A 213 -13.51 -5.85 5.58
C LEU A 213 -14.79 -5.72 4.77
N ASN A 214 -14.97 -4.56 4.14
CA ASN A 214 -16.03 -4.32 3.18
C ASN A 214 -15.44 -4.50 1.77
N GLN A 215 -15.74 -5.64 1.14
CA GLN A 215 -15.29 -5.92 -0.22
C GLN A 215 -15.92 -4.96 -1.22
N ILE A 216 -15.08 -4.24 -1.97
CA ILE A 216 -15.50 -3.34 -3.04
C ILE A 216 -15.35 -4.00 -4.41
N PHE A 217 -14.26 -4.76 -4.59
CA PHE A 217 -14.02 -5.56 -5.79
C PHE A 217 -13.55 -6.95 -5.40
N GLU A 218 -14.06 -7.95 -6.15
CA GLU A 218 -13.68 -9.35 -6.02
C GLU A 218 -13.40 -9.98 -7.38
N TYR A 219 -12.42 -10.87 -7.44
CA TYR A 219 -12.08 -11.59 -8.66
C TYR A 219 -12.94 -12.83 -8.83
N GLU A 220 -13.75 -12.86 -9.89
CA GLU A 220 -14.50 -14.01 -10.34
C GLU A 220 -13.79 -14.66 -11.54
N ALA A 221 -13.64 -15.98 -11.54
CA ALA A 221 -12.86 -16.70 -12.56
C ALA A 221 -13.33 -16.44 -13.99
N ASP A 222 -14.65 -16.30 -14.18
CA ASP A 222 -15.29 -16.14 -15.49
C ASP A 222 -15.46 -14.68 -15.91
N LYS A 223 -15.40 -13.72 -14.96
CA LYS A 223 -15.70 -12.30 -15.23
C LYS A 223 -14.50 -11.38 -14.98
N GLY A 224 -13.44 -11.90 -14.32
CA GLY A 224 -12.32 -11.09 -13.86
C GLY A 224 -12.64 -10.33 -12.58
N LEU A 225 -12.03 -9.17 -12.38
CA LEU A 225 -12.26 -8.34 -11.19
C LEU A 225 -13.57 -7.56 -11.35
N VAL A 226 -14.58 -7.88 -10.54
CA VAL A 226 -15.91 -7.27 -10.58
C VAL A 226 -16.18 -6.45 -9.32
N ARG A 227 -16.94 -5.39 -9.47
CA ARG A 227 -17.39 -4.59 -8.34
C ARG A 227 -18.53 -5.32 -7.62
N CYS A 228 -18.42 -5.47 -6.30
CA CYS A 228 -19.40 -6.13 -5.44
C CYS A 228 -19.89 -5.26 -4.27
N GLY A 229 -19.24 -4.11 -4.04
CA GLY A 229 -19.57 -3.23 -2.91
C GLY A 229 -19.34 -1.76 -3.19
N SER A 230 -19.58 -0.95 -2.15
CA SER A 230 -19.41 0.49 -2.15
C SER A 230 -18.75 0.96 -0.85
N PRO A 231 -17.92 2.02 -0.89
CA PRO A 231 -17.30 2.59 0.30
C PRO A 231 -18.33 3.02 1.35
N GLN A 232 -18.03 2.73 2.61
CA GLN A 232 -18.83 3.19 3.76
C GLN A 232 -18.25 4.48 4.37
N ARG A 233 -16.92 4.62 4.37
CA ARG A 233 -16.20 5.77 4.96
C ARG A 233 -15.98 6.85 3.91
N MET A 234 -16.85 7.86 3.92
CA MET A 234 -16.88 8.90 2.88
C MET A 234 -15.98 10.12 3.17
N SER A 235 -15.55 10.32 4.41
CA SER A 235 -14.93 11.57 4.86
C SER A 235 -13.70 12.01 4.04
N LYS A 236 -12.80 11.09 3.70
CA LYS A 236 -11.60 11.42 2.90
C LYS A 236 -11.96 11.83 1.46
N PHE A 237 -12.94 11.16 0.88
CA PHE A 237 -13.42 11.47 -0.47
C PHE A 237 -14.08 12.85 -0.53
N GLU A 238 -14.96 13.15 0.43
CA GLU A 238 -15.63 14.46 0.54
C GLU A 238 -14.62 15.59 0.76
N MET A 239 -13.62 15.37 1.63
CA MET A 239 -12.53 16.35 1.86
C MET A 239 -11.67 16.57 0.61
N ALA A 240 -11.52 15.57 -0.23
CA ALA A 240 -10.79 15.66 -1.49
C ALA A 240 -11.65 16.22 -2.64
N GLY A 241 -12.94 16.44 -2.41
CA GLY A 241 -13.87 17.01 -3.37
C GLY A 241 -14.57 16.00 -4.28
N PHE A 242 -14.45 14.70 -3.98
CA PHE A 242 -15.16 13.64 -4.70
C PHE A 242 -16.60 13.53 -4.18
N ASN A 243 -17.54 13.36 -5.10
CA ASN A 243 -18.94 13.09 -4.78
C ASN A 243 -19.25 11.57 -4.86
N LYS A 244 -20.46 11.21 -4.43
CA LYS A 244 -20.88 9.79 -4.45
C LYS A 244 -20.98 9.23 -5.87
N ASP A 245 -21.41 10.02 -6.83
CA ASP A 245 -21.61 9.58 -8.22
C ASP A 245 -20.27 9.17 -8.85
N GLU A 246 -19.19 9.92 -8.57
CA GLU A 246 -17.83 9.58 -9.01
C GLU A 246 -17.31 8.29 -8.40
N LEU A 247 -17.72 7.97 -7.15
CA LEU A 247 -17.30 6.76 -6.44
C LEU A 247 -18.13 5.53 -6.82
N PHE A 248 -19.39 5.73 -7.19
CA PHE A 248 -20.32 4.64 -7.46
C PHE A 248 -20.49 4.33 -8.94
N GLY A 249 -19.94 5.18 -9.81
CA GLY A 249 -20.02 4.99 -11.27
C GLY A 249 -21.45 5.15 -11.81
N ILE A 250 -22.27 6.02 -11.18
CA ILE A 250 -23.64 6.34 -11.59
C ILE A 250 -23.63 7.63 -12.40
#